data_23401348f8dfd264bb01b724a023b5c0
#
_entry.id   23401348f8dfd264bb01b724a023b5c0
#
_cell.length_a   1.000
_cell.length_b   1.000
_cell.length_c   1.000
_cell.angle_alpha   90.00
_cell.angle_beta   90.00
_cell.angle_gamma   90.00
#
_symmetry.space_group_name_H-M   'P 1'
#
loop_
_entity.id
_entity.type
_entity.pdbx_description
1 polymer ?
#
loop_
_entity_poly.entity_id
_entity_poly.type
_entity_poly.pdbx_seq_one_letter_code
_entity_poly.pdbx_strand_id
1 'polypeptide(L)'
;MIFSMRPNRFTTHPGFLLIAKVHCLLLSLICGSLAASIIRTADTMWIYYGVGILTGVISHLLFVYFFNTKSFSIRQSLTWLIACYVAFYILVYYVLGPWLWLHFRFNPRDSRHSICCETPADYGANNYETLQLNGDDAAVIAGWYIAPTQQPGKVIVLIHGSGYDRRGTDFYARILIKQGYGILMYDLRNHGESSGSANTFNRLDKMQSDLGRVLVYLQSEKHIEPQRIGVVGISLGGFATLNLPADIINRIGPLWLDGIRSDNFGTYTAENMFINTAKQLFDSQTRLFAQLLTREPIADRPQSFRQVFPLIARARIQLVASGLDKQERATNENFTSYLSDTMALWIIPNAWHIGGRFDAAEEYEQRMIKFFGTYL
;
A
#
# COMPACT_ATOMS: atom_id res chain seq x y z
N MET A 1 40.99 17.88 26.81
CA MET A 1 41.57 16.80 27.62
C MET A 1 41.54 15.54 26.76
N ILE A 2 42.61 15.28 26.01
CA ILE A 2 42.76 14.11 25.14
C ILE A 2 43.22 12.96 26.04
N PHE A 3 42.34 11.99 26.28
CA PHE A 3 42.66 10.80 27.03
C PHE A 3 43.69 9.96 26.24
N SER A 4 44.93 9.96 26.66
CA SER A 4 45.94 9.02 26.22
C SER A 4 45.61 7.64 26.79
N MET A 5 44.82 6.85 26.08
CA MET A 5 44.58 5.45 26.44
C MET A 5 45.76 4.61 25.94
N ARG A 6 46.50 3.98 26.88
CA ARG A 6 47.50 2.97 26.51
C ARG A 6 46.77 1.77 25.88
N PRO A 7 47.15 1.34 24.67
CA PRO A 7 46.52 0.18 24.04
C PRO A 7 46.77 -1.07 24.87
N ASN A 8 45.71 -1.77 25.23
CA ASN A 8 45.77 -3.06 25.88
C ASN A 8 46.31 -4.09 24.87
N ARG A 9 47.22 -5.02 25.28
CA ARG A 9 47.81 -6.04 24.38
C ARG A 9 46.77 -6.86 23.60
N PHE A 10 45.55 -6.89 24.08
CA PHE A 10 44.43 -7.60 23.45
C PHE A 10 43.89 -6.87 22.22
N THR A 11 43.83 -5.54 22.22
CA THR A 11 43.27 -4.74 21.12
C THR A 11 44.20 -4.62 19.91
N THR A 12 45.46 -4.94 20.08
CA THR A 12 46.48 -4.99 19.01
C THR A 12 46.62 -6.38 18.40
N HIS A 13 45.93 -7.41 18.93
CA HIS A 13 46.03 -8.76 18.39
C HIS A 13 45.37 -8.81 17.00
N PRO A 14 46.05 -9.35 15.95
CA PRO A 14 45.51 -9.39 14.58
C PRO A 14 44.11 -10.02 14.46
N GLY A 15 43.84 -11.06 15.26
CA GLY A 15 42.55 -11.72 15.33
C GLY A 15 41.44 -10.83 15.88
N PHE A 16 41.73 -9.97 16.87
CA PHE A 16 40.75 -9.01 17.39
C PHE A 16 40.38 -7.94 16.36
N LEU A 17 41.37 -7.41 15.65
CA LEU A 17 41.19 -6.43 14.59
C LEU A 17 40.36 -7.02 13.42
N LEU A 18 40.56 -8.30 13.09
CA LEU A 18 39.79 -8.99 12.08
C LEU A 18 38.32 -9.15 12.49
N ILE A 19 38.09 -9.61 13.74
CA ILE A 19 36.75 -9.75 14.32
C ILE A 19 36.04 -8.40 14.34
N ALA A 20 36.69 -7.32 14.73
CA ALA A 20 36.12 -5.99 14.75
C ALA A 20 35.75 -5.48 13.33
N LYS A 21 36.59 -5.76 12.31
CA LYS A 21 36.30 -5.40 10.92
C LYS A 21 35.13 -6.21 10.34
N VAL A 22 35.10 -7.52 10.60
CA VAL A 22 33.99 -8.39 10.19
C VAL A 22 32.67 -7.95 10.86
N HIS A 23 32.76 -7.57 12.14
CA HIS A 23 31.65 -7.00 12.88
C HIS A 23 31.09 -5.74 12.22
N CYS A 24 31.92 -4.77 11.89
CA CYS A 24 31.52 -3.54 11.20
C CYS A 24 30.85 -3.83 9.86
N LEU A 25 31.42 -4.75 9.08
CA LEU A 25 30.91 -5.13 7.77
C LEU A 25 29.52 -5.80 7.87
N LEU A 26 29.37 -6.76 8.80
CA LEU A 26 28.11 -7.47 9.02
C LEU A 26 27.01 -6.53 9.49
N LEU A 27 27.29 -5.60 10.41
CA LEU A 27 26.31 -4.61 10.86
C LEU A 27 25.89 -3.68 9.73
N SER A 28 26.84 -3.20 8.92
CA SER A 28 26.55 -2.33 7.79
C SER A 28 25.68 -3.06 6.75
N LEU A 29 25.95 -4.33 6.47
CA LEU A 29 25.16 -5.15 5.55
C LEU A 29 23.75 -5.44 6.09
N ILE A 30 23.64 -5.78 7.39
CA ILE A 30 22.33 -6.04 8.01
C ILE A 30 21.49 -4.77 8.04
N CYS A 31 22.04 -3.64 8.45
CA CYS A 31 21.33 -2.35 8.47
C CYS A 31 20.97 -1.88 7.06
N GLY A 32 21.87 -2.04 6.09
CA GLY A 32 21.60 -1.70 4.69
C GLY A 32 20.52 -2.56 4.05
N SER A 33 20.53 -3.88 4.29
CA SER A 33 19.53 -4.80 3.75
C SER A 33 18.16 -4.63 4.40
N LEU A 34 18.09 -4.36 5.70
CA LEU A 34 16.85 -4.04 6.41
C LEU A 34 16.25 -2.73 5.90
N ALA A 35 17.05 -1.70 5.72
CA ALA A 35 16.61 -0.45 5.15
C ALA A 35 16.09 -0.63 3.71
N ALA A 36 16.79 -1.35 2.86
CA ALA A 36 16.37 -1.63 1.49
C ALA A 36 15.08 -2.47 1.41
N SER A 37 14.84 -3.36 2.37
CA SER A 37 13.61 -4.17 2.42
C SER A 37 12.37 -3.39 2.88
N ILE A 38 12.55 -2.31 3.63
CA ILE A 38 11.47 -1.48 4.17
C ILE A 38 11.03 -0.42 3.16
N ILE A 39 11.92 0.03 2.26
CA ILE A 39 11.65 1.17 1.38
C ILE A 39 11.99 0.82 -0.06
N ARG A 40 10.94 0.67 -0.85
CA ARG A 40 10.99 0.36 -2.29
C ARG A 40 11.18 1.58 -3.22
N THR A 41 11.49 2.76 -2.72
CA THR A 41 11.69 3.95 -3.56
C THR A 41 13.18 4.23 -3.75
N ALA A 42 13.62 4.26 -5.01
CA ALA A 42 15.03 4.41 -5.39
C ALA A 42 15.70 5.70 -4.86
N ASP A 43 14.92 6.76 -4.69
CA ASP A 43 15.45 8.10 -4.37
C ASP A 43 15.92 8.27 -2.93
N THR A 44 15.50 7.38 -2.03
CA THR A 44 15.83 7.45 -0.59
C THR A 44 16.85 6.41 -0.14
N MET A 45 17.28 5.50 -1.00
CA MET A 45 18.22 4.42 -0.66
C MET A 45 19.53 4.93 -0.04
N TRP A 46 20.08 6.03 -0.52
CA TRP A 46 21.34 6.60 -0.04
C TRP A 46 21.30 7.02 1.43
N ILE A 47 20.17 7.54 1.89
CA ILE A 47 19.98 7.95 3.29
C ILE A 47 20.07 6.73 4.21
N TYR A 48 19.53 5.60 3.79
CA TYR A 48 19.50 4.37 4.59
C TYR A 48 20.85 3.67 4.64
N TYR A 49 21.60 3.68 3.54
CA TYR A 49 22.98 3.24 3.56
C TYR A 49 23.82 4.13 4.49
N GLY A 50 23.60 5.45 4.46
CA GLY A 50 24.24 6.40 5.36
C GLY A 50 23.93 6.11 6.83
N VAL A 51 22.67 5.88 7.19
CA VAL A 51 22.24 5.50 8.55
C VAL A 51 22.83 4.15 8.95
N GLY A 52 22.82 3.16 8.06
CA GLY A 52 23.44 1.85 8.32
C GLY A 52 24.94 1.94 8.60
N ILE A 53 25.67 2.70 7.79
CA ILE A 53 27.11 2.93 7.97
C ILE A 53 27.39 3.66 9.30
N LEU A 54 26.65 4.74 9.57
CA LEU A 54 26.80 5.53 10.80
C LEU A 54 26.56 4.67 12.05
N THR A 55 25.50 3.84 12.02
CA THR A 55 25.16 2.92 13.11
C THR A 55 26.24 1.85 13.30
N GLY A 56 26.77 1.31 12.19
CA GLY A 56 27.90 0.38 12.21
C GLY A 56 29.16 1.00 12.82
N VAL A 57 29.48 2.24 12.46
CA VAL A 57 30.67 2.97 13.02
C VAL A 57 30.46 3.25 14.50
N ILE A 58 29.30 3.76 14.92
CA ILE A 58 29.00 4.03 16.34
C ILE A 58 29.11 2.74 17.17
N SER A 59 28.50 1.66 16.69
CA SER A 59 28.55 0.36 17.36
C SER A 59 30.02 -0.16 17.47
N HIS A 60 30.82 0.02 16.41
CA HIS A 60 32.22 -0.33 16.44
C HIS A 60 33.02 0.50 17.46
N LEU A 61 32.80 1.80 17.51
CA LEU A 61 33.48 2.67 18.48
C LEU A 61 33.09 2.31 19.91
N LEU A 62 31.83 2.03 20.18
CA LEU A 62 31.36 1.56 21.49
C LEU A 62 31.97 0.20 21.86
N PHE A 63 32.07 -0.71 20.90
CA PHE A 63 32.70 -2.01 21.08
C PHE A 63 34.18 -1.86 21.44
N VAL A 64 34.92 -1.09 20.67
CA VAL A 64 36.38 -0.83 20.95
C VAL A 64 36.54 -0.15 22.29
N TYR A 65 35.73 0.85 22.63
CA TYR A 65 35.77 1.52 23.93
C TYR A 65 35.52 0.55 25.09
N PHE A 66 34.50 -0.27 24.99
CA PHE A 66 34.10 -1.21 26.04
C PHE A 66 35.16 -2.29 26.30
N PHE A 67 35.77 -2.81 25.22
CA PHE A 67 36.81 -3.82 25.33
C PHE A 67 38.18 -3.24 25.75
N ASN A 68 38.45 -1.97 25.50
CA ASN A 68 39.67 -1.30 26.00
C ASN A 68 39.60 -0.99 27.50
N THR A 69 38.38 -0.83 28.06
CA THR A 69 38.23 -0.42 29.46
C THR A 69 38.10 -1.57 30.45
N LYS A 70 37.88 -2.81 29.99
CA LYS A 70 37.67 -3.99 30.85
C LYS A 70 38.49 -5.20 30.38
N SER A 71 39.10 -5.93 31.34
CA SER A 71 39.81 -7.18 31.07
C SER A 71 38.80 -8.34 31.01
N PHE A 72 38.34 -8.71 29.83
CA PHE A 72 37.48 -9.87 29.64
C PHE A 72 38.29 -11.06 29.11
N SER A 73 37.91 -12.27 29.51
CA SER A 73 38.34 -13.49 28.84
C SER A 73 37.72 -13.57 27.42
N ILE A 74 38.36 -14.31 26.52
CA ILE A 74 37.85 -14.51 25.14
C ILE A 74 36.38 -14.98 25.15
N ARG A 75 36.04 -15.90 26.03
CA ARG A 75 34.68 -16.43 26.16
C ARG A 75 33.68 -15.36 26.59
N GLN A 76 34.04 -14.54 27.57
CA GLN A 76 33.21 -13.41 28.02
C GLN A 76 33.04 -12.38 26.90
N SER A 77 34.11 -12.07 26.17
CA SER A 77 34.10 -11.14 25.04
C SER A 77 33.13 -11.61 23.94
N LEU A 78 33.18 -12.90 23.61
CA LEU A 78 32.27 -13.49 22.60
C LEU A 78 30.79 -13.45 23.05
N THR A 79 30.55 -13.77 24.32
CA THR A 79 29.18 -13.73 24.89
C THR A 79 28.63 -12.31 24.87
N TRP A 80 29.41 -11.31 25.27
CA TRP A 80 28.99 -9.91 25.21
C TRP A 80 28.78 -9.42 23.78
N LEU A 81 29.64 -9.85 22.85
CA LEU A 81 29.49 -9.53 21.44
C LEU A 81 28.14 -10.03 20.89
N ILE A 82 27.83 -11.31 21.14
CA ILE A 82 26.55 -11.91 20.72
C ILE A 82 25.37 -11.18 21.38
N ALA A 83 25.45 -10.90 22.69
CA ALA A 83 24.40 -10.16 23.40
C ALA A 83 24.19 -8.75 22.83
N CYS A 84 25.26 -8.03 22.50
CA CYS A 84 25.19 -6.72 21.86
C CYS A 84 24.53 -6.81 20.45
N TYR A 85 24.87 -7.83 19.67
CA TYR A 85 24.24 -8.05 18.36
C TYR A 85 22.75 -8.33 18.47
N VAL A 86 22.36 -9.20 19.40
CA VAL A 86 20.96 -9.53 19.62
C VAL A 86 20.20 -8.28 20.10
N ALA A 87 20.74 -7.55 21.06
CA ALA A 87 20.14 -6.32 21.57
C ALA A 87 20.02 -5.24 20.47
N PHE A 88 21.07 -5.09 19.67
CA PHE A 88 21.08 -4.15 18.54
C PHE A 88 20.08 -4.55 17.46
N TYR A 89 20.01 -5.83 17.11
CA TYR A 89 19.01 -6.35 16.16
C TYR A 89 17.59 -6.08 16.65
N ILE A 90 17.32 -6.36 17.93
CA ILE A 90 16.01 -6.08 18.55
C ILE A 90 15.71 -4.59 18.49
N LEU A 91 16.65 -3.72 18.86
CA LEU A 91 16.46 -2.27 18.83
C LEU A 91 16.16 -1.77 17.41
N VAL A 92 16.97 -2.16 16.43
CA VAL A 92 16.82 -1.69 15.05
C VAL A 92 15.57 -2.25 14.40
N TYR A 93 15.33 -3.55 14.56
CA TYR A 93 14.23 -4.21 13.87
C TYR A 93 12.87 -3.95 14.53
N TYR A 94 12.81 -3.94 15.87
CA TYR A 94 11.53 -3.84 16.59
C TYR A 94 11.22 -2.46 17.17
N VAL A 95 12.17 -1.54 17.19
CA VAL A 95 11.96 -0.18 17.73
C VAL A 95 12.19 0.87 16.66
N LEU A 96 13.43 0.99 16.18
CA LEU A 96 13.79 2.05 15.21
C LEU A 96 13.16 1.83 13.83
N GLY A 97 13.14 0.60 13.34
CA GLY A 97 12.55 0.27 12.04
C GLY A 97 11.07 0.62 11.96
N PRO A 98 10.22 0.12 12.87
CA PRO A 98 8.82 0.51 12.93
C PRO A 98 8.60 2.01 13.09
N TRP A 99 9.40 2.66 13.96
CA TRP A 99 9.30 4.11 14.18
C TRP A 99 9.68 4.91 12.93
N LEU A 100 10.79 4.58 12.27
CA LEU A 100 11.21 5.22 11.02
C LEU A 100 10.18 4.98 9.92
N TRP A 101 9.70 3.74 9.78
CA TRP A 101 8.68 3.40 8.79
C TRP A 101 7.41 4.23 9.00
N LEU A 102 6.96 4.38 10.25
CA LEU A 102 5.82 5.24 10.58
C LEU A 102 6.11 6.70 10.28
N HIS A 103 7.28 7.20 10.68
CA HIS A 103 7.65 8.60 10.45
C HIS A 103 7.59 8.97 8.96
N PHE A 104 8.14 8.11 8.10
CA PHE A 104 8.08 8.33 6.65
C PHE A 104 6.68 8.10 6.08
N ARG A 105 5.93 7.16 6.64
CA ARG A 105 4.59 6.82 6.16
C ARG A 105 3.54 7.86 6.59
N PHE A 106 3.69 8.48 7.75
CA PHE A 106 2.81 9.54 8.24
C PHE A 106 3.18 10.92 7.70
N ASN A 107 4.32 11.08 7.04
CA ASN A 107 4.70 12.33 6.44
C ASN A 107 4.09 12.41 5.03
N PRO A 108 2.99 13.18 4.84
CA PRO A 108 2.21 13.13 3.59
C PRO A 108 2.93 13.77 2.39
N ARG A 109 4.16 14.25 2.57
CA ARG A 109 4.89 14.94 1.50
C ARG A 109 5.22 14.04 0.31
N ASP A 110 5.36 12.72 0.50
CA ASP A 110 5.81 11.80 -0.55
C ASP A 110 4.68 11.00 -1.22
N SER A 111 3.46 11.03 -0.69
CA SER A 111 2.32 10.29 -1.25
C SER A 111 1.41 11.13 -2.13
N ARG A 112 1.65 12.42 -2.25
CA ARG A 112 0.89 13.32 -3.11
C ARG A 112 1.53 13.42 -4.50
N HIS A 113 1.64 12.32 -5.19
CA HIS A 113 1.91 12.37 -6.63
C HIS A 113 0.66 12.92 -7.32
N SER A 114 0.58 14.25 -7.39
CA SER A 114 -0.38 14.89 -8.27
C SER A 114 0.13 14.74 -9.69
N ILE A 115 -0.59 14.03 -10.52
CA ILE A 115 -0.41 14.11 -11.96
C ILE A 115 -0.94 15.50 -12.34
N CYS A 116 -0.05 16.44 -12.57
CA CYS A 116 -0.43 17.75 -13.09
C CYS A 116 -0.85 17.58 -14.54
N CYS A 117 -1.73 18.26 -15.03
CA CYS A 117 -2.61 19.35 -14.76
C CYS A 117 -3.93 19.07 -15.49
N GLU A 118 -4.18 17.80 -15.82
CA GLU A 118 -5.37 17.36 -16.56
C GLU A 118 -6.64 17.54 -15.72
N THR A 119 -7.71 17.86 -16.42
CA THR A 119 -9.06 17.99 -15.90
C THR A 119 -10.01 17.09 -16.67
N PRO A 120 -11.24 16.89 -16.24
CA PRO A 120 -12.23 16.14 -17.02
C PRO A 120 -12.46 16.65 -18.44
N ALA A 121 -12.20 17.94 -18.71
CA ALA A 121 -12.27 18.50 -20.07
C ALA A 121 -11.26 17.81 -21.01
N ASP A 122 -10.09 17.45 -20.52
CA ASP A 122 -9.06 16.72 -21.29
C ASP A 122 -9.46 15.26 -21.55
N TYR A 123 -10.47 14.76 -20.83
CA TYR A 123 -11.05 13.43 -21.01
C TYR A 123 -12.28 13.43 -21.91
N GLY A 124 -12.69 14.59 -22.41
CA GLY A 124 -13.86 14.75 -23.28
C GLY A 124 -15.13 15.21 -22.55
N ALA A 125 -15.03 15.60 -21.28
CA ALA A 125 -16.15 16.11 -20.49
C ALA A 125 -16.00 17.61 -20.22
N ASN A 126 -16.62 18.45 -21.07
CA ASN A 126 -16.54 19.90 -20.90
C ASN A 126 -17.34 20.42 -19.69
N ASN A 127 -18.35 19.68 -19.25
CA ASN A 127 -19.14 20.03 -18.08
C ASN A 127 -18.90 19.02 -16.97
N TYR A 128 -18.33 19.46 -15.86
CA TYR A 128 -18.10 18.67 -14.67
C TYR A 128 -18.21 19.52 -13.40
N GLU A 129 -18.48 18.87 -12.30
CA GLU A 129 -18.53 19.48 -10.98
C GLU A 129 -17.28 19.11 -10.18
N THR A 130 -16.66 20.07 -9.52
CA THR A 130 -15.64 19.79 -8.51
C THR A 130 -16.33 19.51 -7.18
N LEU A 131 -16.00 18.38 -6.57
CA LEU A 131 -16.63 17.90 -5.35
C LEU A 131 -15.70 18.03 -4.15
N GLN A 132 -16.30 18.35 -3.01
CA GLN A 132 -15.72 18.21 -1.68
C GLN A 132 -16.77 17.54 -0.79
N LEU A 133 -16.61 16.24 -0.53
CA LEU A 133 -17.51 15.47 0.30
C LEU A 133 -16.92 15.32 1.70
N ASN A 134 -17.76 15.39 2.73
CA ASN A 134 -17.33 15.17 4.10
C ASN A 134 -17.28 13.68 4.42
N GLY A 135 -16.11 13.19 4.82
CA GLY A 135 -15.93 11.88 5.42
C GLY A 135 -16.41 11.82 6.87
N ASP A 136 -16.39 10.64 7.48
CA ASP A 136 -16.92 10.42 8.83
C ASP A 136 -16.17 11.17 9.95
N ASP A 137 -14.89 11.50 9.74
CA ASP A 137 -13.99 12.12 10.74
C ASP A 137 -13.57 13.54 10.33
N ALA A 138 -14.50 14.30 9.75
CA ALA A 138 -14.26 15.65 9.22
C ALA A 138 -13.20 15.71 8.11
N ALA A 139 -12.81 14.58 7.55
CA ALA A 139 -11.96 14.54 6.37
C ALA A 139 -12.73 15.06 5.15
N VAL A 140 -12.03 15.79 4.29
CA VAL A 140 -12.58 16.24 3.01
C VAL A 140 -12.11 15.29 1.91
N ILE A 141 -13.05 14.78 1.12
CA ILE A 141 -12.81 13.92 -0.04
C ILE A 141 -13.00 14.78 -1.28
N ALA A 142 -11.92 15.04 -2.00
CA ALA A 142 -11.93 15.85 -3.22
C ALA A 142 -12.18 14.96 -4.44
N GLY A 143 -12.99 15.41 -5.37
CA GLY A 143 -13.34 14.63 -6.56
C GLY A 143 -13.90 15.47 -7.69
N TRP A 144 -14.26 14.79 -8.78
CA TRP A 144 -14.97 15.33 -9.91
C TRP A 144 -16.18 14.46 -10.24
N TYR A 145 -17.28 15.12 -10.56
CA TYR A 145 -18.49 14.45 -11.07
C TYR A 145 -18.80 14.93 -12.48
N ILE A 146 -19.01 14.00 -13.38
CA ILE A 146 -19.42 14.20 -14.75
C ILE A 146 -20.81 13.56 -14.88
N ALA A 147 -21.81 14.34 -15.26
CA ALA A 147 -23.16 13.83 -15.41
C ALA A 147 -23.27 12.84 -16.59
N PRO A 148 -24.12 11.78 -16.50
CA PRO A 148 -24.40 10.90 -17.62
C PRO A 148 -25.15 11.65 -18.73
N THR A 149 -24.87 11.28 -19.98
CA THR A 149 -25.57 11.91 -21.15
C THR A 149 -26.90 11.25 -21.46
N GLN A 150 -27.16 10.08 -20.93
CA GLN A 150 -28.41 9.32 -21.14
C GLN A 150 -29.24 9.26 -19.86
N GLN A 151 -30.55 9.23 -20.01
CA GLN A 151 -31.50 9.04 -18.91
C GLN A 151 -32.32 7.77 -19.12
N PRO A 152 -32.55 6.98 -18.07
CA PRO A 152 -32.08 7.15 -16.71
C PRO A 152 -30.55 6.95 -16.57
N GLY A 153 -29.87 7.86 -15.84
CA GLY A 153 -28.45 7.93 -15.78
C GLY A 153 -27.77 6.70 -15.16
N LYS A 154 -26.65 6.30 -15.74
CA LYS A 154 -25.74 5.27 -15.21
C LYS A 154 -24.41 5.92 -14.90
N VAL A 155 -23.87 5.70 -13.70
CA VAL A 155 -22.64 6.34 -13.21
C VAL A 155 -21.62 5.29 -12.83
N ILE A 156 -20.36 5.53 -13.17
CA ILE A 156 -19.25 4.66 -12.79
C ILE A 156 -18.29 5.44 -11.86
N VAL A 157 -18.05 4.89 -10.68
CA VAL A 157 -17.08 5.42 -9.73
C VAL A 157 -15.71 4.88 -10.08
N LEU A 158 -14.74 5.77 -10.31
CA LEU A 158 -13.36 5.42 -10.63
C LEU A 158 -12.47 5.67 -9.40
N ILE A 159 -11.76 4.62 -8.96
CA ILE A 159 -10.94 4.64 -7.75
C ILE A 159 -9.51 4.27 -8.10
N HIS A 160 -8.59 5.21 -7.91
CA HIS A 160 -7.19 5.09 -8.30
C HIS A 160 -6.36 4.18 -7.39
N GLY A 161 -5.16 3.81 -7.86
CA GLY A 161 -4.15 3.04 -7.11
C GLY A 161 -3.29 3.90 -6.17
N SER A 162 -2.47 3.25 -5.36
CA SER A 162 -1.70 3.88 -4.28
C SER A 162 -0.61 4.87 -4.70
N GLY A 163 -0.24 4.98 -5.95
CA GLY A 163 0.80 5.90 -6.43
C GLY A 163 0.24 7.09 -7.21
N TYR A 164 -1.08 7.28 -7.21
CA TYR A 164 -1.75 8.24 -8.06
C TYR A 164 -2.75 9.08 -7.28
N ASP A 165 -3.29 10.11 -7.92
CA ASP A 165 -4.52 10.79 -7.55
C ASP A 165 -5.65 10.34 -8.52
N ARG A 166 -6.83 10.98 -8.46
CA ARG A 166 -7.97 10.69 -9.34
C ARG A 166 -7.62 10.70 -10.83
N ARG A 167 -6.60 11.48 -11.25
CA ARG A 167 -6.14 11.55 -12.66
C ARG A 167 -5.53 10.23 -13.14
N GLY A 168 -5.03 9.40 -12.23
CA GLY A 168 -4.56 8.04 -12.59
C GLY A 168 -5.63 7.11 -13.14
N THR A 169 -6.89 7.56 -13.18
CA THR A 169 -8.02 6.85 -13.79
C THR A 169 -8.42 7.40 -15.17
N ASP A 170 -7.62 8.28 -15.76
CA ASP A 170 -7.87 8.96 -17.03
C ASP A 170 -8.20 8.01 -18.19
N PHE A 171 -7.45 6.93 -18.33
CA PHE A 171 -7.65 5.90 -19.36
C PHE A 171 -9.10 5.35 -19.31
N TYR A 172 -9.56 4.99 -18.13
CA TYR A 172 -10.89 4.43 -17.91
C TYR A 172 -11.98 5.50 -18.10
N ALA A 173 -11.72 6.71 -17.63
CA ALA A 173 -12.64 7.84 -17.78
C ALA A 173 -12.89 8.15 -19.28
N ARG A 174 -11.83 8.24 -20.09
CA ARG A 174 -11.92 8.50 -21.54
C ARG A 174 -12.78 7.46 -22.28
N ILE A 175 -12.65 6.18 -21.92
CA ILE A 175 -13.44 5.10 -22.50
C ILE A 175 -14.91 5.28 -22.14
N LEU A 176 -15.20 5.43 -20.86
CA LEU A 176 -16.58 5.38 -20.34
C LEU A 176 -17.39 6.65 -20.63
N ILE A 177 -16.74 7.82 -20.64
CA ILE A 177 -17.39 9.09 -21.05
C ILE A 177 -17.88 9.00 -22.50
N LYS A 178 -17.09 8.43 -23.42
CA LYS A 178 -17.49 8.22 -24.83
C LYS A 178 -18.72 7.35 -24.98
N GLN A 179 -18.98 6.46 -24.00
CA GLN A 179 -20.17 5.61 -23.98
C GLN A 179 -21.38 6.28 -23.31
N GLY A 180 -21.26 7.52 -22.86
CA GLY A 180 -22.35 8.28 -22.25
C GLY A 180 -22.57 8.00 -20.76
N TYR A 181 -21.67 7.25 -20.10
CA TYR A 181 -21.72 7.06 -18.65
C TYR A 181 -21.38 8.36 -17.92
N GLY A 182 -22.06 8.62 -16.81
CA GLY A 182 -21.59 9.56 -15.80
C GLY A 182 -20.37 8.98 -15.08
N ILE A 183 -19.48 9.85 -14.65
CA ILE A 183 -18.26 9.45 -13.95
C ILE A 183 -18.15 10.21 -12.64
N LEU A 184 -17.85 9.49 -11.55
CA LEU A 184 -17.35 10.11 -10.33
C LEU A 184 -15.94 9.58 -10.08
N MET A 185 -14.95 10.47 -10.07
CA MET A 185 -13.57 10.15 -9.76
C MET A 185 -13.11 11.01 -8.57
N TYR A 186 -12.50 10.38 -7.57
CA TYR A 186 -12.10 11.07 -6.35
C TYR A 186 -10.72 10.63 -5.87
N ASP A 187 -10.07 11.48 -5.10
CA ASP A 187 -8.81 11.16 -4.46
C ASP A 187 -9.06 10.34 -3.20
N LEU A 188 -8.42 9.17 -3.11
CA LEU A 188 -8.36 8.43 -1.86
C LEU A 188 -7.70 9.25 -0.76
N ARG A 189 -7.99 8.97 0.51
CA ARG A 189 -7.28 9.59 1.63
C ARG A 189 -5.77 9.51 1.49
N ASN A 190 -5.07 10.54 1.92
CA ASN A 190 -3.62 10.72 1.78
C ASN A 190 -3.13 10.85 0.34
N HIS A 191 -4.02 11.11 -0.62
CA HIS A 191 -3.70 11.33 -2.02
C HIS A 191 -4.30 12.63 -2.52
N GLY A 192 -3.70 13.20 -3.57
CA GLY A 192 -4.19 14.38 -4.26
C GLY A 192 -4.62 15.54 -3.34
N GLU A 193 -5.85 15.99 -3.49
CA GLU A 193 -6.44 17.10 -2.73
C GLU A 193 -7.30 16.64 -1.55
N SER A 194 -7.50 15.32 -1.38
CA SER A 194 -8.23 14.78 -0.24
C SER A 194 -7.44 14.88 1.07
N SER A 195 -8.16 14.97 2.19
CA SER A 195 -7.55 15.01 3.52
C SER A 195 -6.70 13.77 3.82
N GLY A 196 -5.67 13.96 4.63
CA GLY A 196 -4.89 12.88 5.18
C GLY A 196 -5.56 12.20 6.36
N SER A 197 -5.10 11.01 6.69
CA SER A 197 -5.36 10.31 7.94
C SER A 197 -4.04 10.15 8.69
N ALA A 198 -4.03 10.47 9.98
CA ALA A 198 -2.82 10.32 10.80
C ALA A 198 -2.44 8.85 10.97
N ASN A 199 -3.42 7.97 11.09
CA ASN A 199 -3.20 6.53 11.24
C ASN A 199 -3.36 5.78 9.91
N THR A 200 -2.23 5.41 9.30
CA THR A 200 -2.23 4.69 8.02
C THR A 200 -2.70 3.23 8.13
N PHE A 201 -2.80 2.66 9.34
CA PHE A 201 -3.34 1.31 9.55
C PHE A 201 -4.85 1.27 9.43
N ASN A 202 -5.54 2.36 9.77
CA ASN A 202 -6.99 2.51 9.58
C ASN A 202 -7.33 2.98 8.18
N ARG A 203 -6.34 3.05 7.29
CA ARG A 203 -6.47 3.65 5.96
C ARG A 203 -7.53 2.94 5.13
N LEU A 204 -7.58 1.61 5.16
CA LEU A 204 -8.52 0.87 4.34
C LEU A 204 -9.96 1.03 4.83
N ASP A 205 -10.19 0.99 6.15
CA ASP A 205 -11.53 1.24 6.73
C ASP A 205 -12.01 2.65 6.45
N LYS A 206 -11.10 3.63 6.55
CA LYS A 206 -11.42 5.01 6.19
C LYS A 206 -11.73 5.16 4.70
N MET A 207 -10.98 4.51 3.81
CA MET A 207 -11.25 4.51 2.36
C MET A 207 -12.56 3.80 2.03
N GLN A 208 -12.89 2.72 2.71
CA GLN A 208 -14.17 2.04 2.61
C GLN A 208 -15.31 2.97 3.03
N SER A 209 -15.19 3.64 4.17
CA SER A 209 -16.17 4.62 4.66
C SER A 209 -16.35 5.77 3.66
N ASP A 210 -15.25 6.30 3.11
CA ASP A 210 -15.27 7.35 2.10
C ASP A 210 -15.98 6.91 0.81
N LEU A 211 -15.72 5.68 0.35
CA LEU A 211 -16.46 5.11 -0.78
C LEU A 211 -17.95 4.98 -0.46
N GLY A 212 -18.29 4.58 0.77
CA GLY A 212 -19.68 4.57 1.24
C GLY A 212 -20.34 5.97 1.13
N ARG A 213 -19.61 7.03 1.52
CA ARG A 213 -20.09 8.43 1.37
C ARG A 213 -20.26 8.85 -0.08
N VAL A 214 -19.34 8.45 -0.96
CA VAL A 214 -19.46 8.69 -2.40
C VAL A 214 -20.70 8.01 -2.97
N LEU A 215 -20.98 6.76 -2.57
CA LEU A 215 -22.19 6.04 -3.01
C LEU A 215 -23.46 6.72 -2.49
N VAL A 216 -23.49 7.15 -1.24
CA VAL A 216 -24.61 7.91 -0.65
C VAL A 216 -24.83 9.22 -1.41
N TYR A 217 -23.77 9.98 -1.72
CA TYR A 217 -23.85 11.21 -2.50
C TYR A 217 -24.51 10.97 -3.87
N LEU A 218 -24.09 9.94 -4.59
CA LEU A 218 -24.69 9.60 -5.87
C LEU A 218 -26.20 9.28 -5.76
N GLN A 219 -26.58 8.62 -4.67
CA GLN A 219 -27.99 8.24 -4.45
C GLN A 219 -28.84 9.43 -3.98
N SER A 220 -28.36 10.21 -3.02
CA SER A 220 -29.15 11.28 -2.40
C SER A 220 -29.15 12.58 -3.22
N GLU A 221 -27.98 12.99 -3.73
CA GLU A 221 -27.82 14.29 -4.40
C GLU A 221 -27.94 14.20 -5.92
N LYS A 222 -27.52 13.06 -6.49
CA LYS A 222 -27.59 12.86 -7.95
C LYS A 222 -28.74 11.96 -8.38
N HIS A 223 -29.49 11.40 -7.42
CA HIS A 223 -30.67 10.56 -7.63
C HIS A 223 -30.39 9.35 -8.52
N ILE A 224 -29.17 8.77 -8.39
CA ILE A 224 -28.78 7.57 -9.12
C ILE A 224 -29.15 6.34 -8.29
N GLU A 225 -29.94 5.45 -8.87
CA GLU A 225 -30.29 4.18 -8.22
C GLU A 225 -29.03 3.32 -7.99
N PRO A 226 -28.92 2.62 -6.85
CA PRO A 226 -27.72 1.82 -6.54
C PRO A 226 -27.30 0.86 -7.65
N GLN A 227 -28.25 0.18 -8.29
CA GLN A 227 -28.01 -0.78 -9.39
C GLN A 227 -27.42 -0.12 -10.64
N ARG A 228 -27.53 1.21 -10.76
CA ARG A 228 -26.99 2.02 -11.86
C ARG A 228 -25.64 2.65 -11.53
N ILE A 229 -25.00 2.23 -10.41
CA ILE A 229 -23.69 2.68 -10.00
C ILE A 229 -22.72 1.52 -10.18
N GLY A 230 -21.87 1.59 -11.21
CA GLY A 230 -20.73 0.68 -11.38
C GLY A 230 -19.49 1.20 -10.67
N VAL A 231 -18.50 0.33 -10.45
CA VAL A 231 -17.22 0.72 -9.83
C VAL A 231 -16.06 0.16 -10.65
N VAL A 232 -15.05 0.99 -10.90
CA VAL A 232 -13.71 0.59 -11.36
C VAL A 232 -12.74 0.85 -10.23
N GLY A 233 -12.19 -0.21 -9.66
CA GLY A 233 -11.21 -0.13 -8.58
C GLY A 233 -9.83 -0.62 -9.03
N ILE A 234 -8.82 0.25 -8.95
CA ILE A 234 -7.47 -0.04 -9.41
C ILE A 234 -6.56 -0.25 -8.22
N SER A 235 -5.92 -1.43 -8.10
CA SER A 235 -4.99 -1.74 -7.03
C SER A 235 -5.58 -1.39 -5.64
N LEU A 236 -5.11 -0.34 -4.99
CA LEU A 236 -5.64 0.13 -3.69
C LEU A 236 -7.14 0.45 -3.76
N GLY A 237 -7.61 1.03 -4.86
CA GLY A 237 -9.04 1.28 -5.09
C GLY A 237 -9.86 -0.01 -5.15
N GLY A 238 -9.32 -1.08 -5.71
CA GLY A 238 -9.93 -2.41 -5.69
C GLY A 238 -10.03 -2.99 -4.28
N PHE A 239 -8.99 -2.81 -3.46
CA PHE A 239 -9.04 -3.19 -2.04
C PHE A 239 -10.11 -2.41 -1.28
N ALA A 240 -10.20 -1.10 -1.48
CA ALA A 240 -11.22 -0.28 -0.87
C ALA A 240 -12.64 -0.74 -1.26
N THR A 241 -12.83 -1.13 -2.53
CA THR A 241 -14.12 -1.63 -3.04
C THR A 241 -14.49 -2.98 -2.40
N LEU A 242 -13.58 -3.95 -2.38
CA LEU A 242 -13.84 -5.28 -1.81
C LEU A 242 -13.94 -5.27 -0.28
N ASN A 243 -13.51 -4.19 0.37
CA ASN A 243 -13.68 -4.03 1.81
C ASN A 243 -15.05 -3.45 2.20
N LEU A 244 -15.87 -3.02 1.24
CA LEU A 244 -17.26 -2.64 1.50
C LEU A 244 -18.04 -3.82 2.09
N PRO A 245 -19.03 -3.57 2.96
CA PRO A 245 -19.98 -4.59 3.39
C PRO A 245 -20.62 -5.30 2.20
N ALA A 246 -20.74 -6.61 2.26
CA ALA A 246 -21.26 -7.42 1.15
C ALA A 246 -22.69 -7.03 0.75
N ASP A 247 -23.49 -6.57 1.70
CA ASP A 247 -24.85 -6.07 1.43
C ASP A 247 -24.85 -4.77 0.60
N ILE A 248 -23.84 -3.91 0.74
CA ILE A 248 -23.65 -2.73 -0.11
C ILE A 248 -23.19 -3.17 -1.50
N ILE A 249 -22.20 -4.06 -1.59
CA ILE A 249 -21.72 -4.60 -2.87
C ILE A 249 -22.88 -5.24 -3.65
N ASN A 250 -23.75 -6.00 -2.97
CA ASN A 250 -24.89 -6.66 -3.60
C ASN A 250 -26.01 -5.71 -4.07
N ARG A 251 -25.99 -4.45 -3.68
CA ARG A 251 -26.99 -3.42 -4.09
C ARG A 251 -26.51 -2.57 -5.25
N ILE A 252 -25.19 -2.42 -5.43
CA ILE A 252 -24.62 -1.63 -6.53
C ILE A 252 -24.51 -2.46 -7.82
N GLY A 253 -24.17 -1.78 -8.91
CA GLY A 253 -23.93 -2.39 -10.22
C GLY A 253 -22.62 -3.16 -10.32
N PRO A 254 -22.14 -3.41 -11.55
CA PRO A 254 -20.97 -4.24 -11.78
C PRO A 254 -19.66 -3.60 -11.29
N LEU A 255 -18.72 -4.47 -10.91
CA LEU A 255 -17.38 -4.11 -10.42
C LEU A 255 -16.29 -4.56 -11.40
N TRP A 256 -15.43 -3.64 -11.80
CA TRP A 256 -14.22 -3.92 -12.56
C TRP A 256 -13.02 -3.68 -11.65
N LEU A 257 -12.30 -4.74 -11.29
CA LEU A 257 -11.23 -4.70 -10.29
C LEU A 257 -9.91 -5.11 -10.94
N ASP A 258 -8.97 -4.18 -11.04
CA ASP A 258 -7.67 -4.38 -11.67
C ASP A 258 -6.55 -4.32 -10.64
N GLY A 259 -5.70 -5.35 -10.61
CA GLY A 259 -4.49 -5.33 -9.82
C GLY A 259 -4.65 -5.76 -8.35
N ILE A 260 -5.50 -6.72 -8.04
CA ILE A 260 -5.61 -7.29 -6.68
C ILE A 260 -4.43 -8.23 -6.42
N ARG A 261 -3.45 -7.79 -5.61
CA ARG A 261 -2.19 -8.51 -5.37
C ARG A 261 -2.15 -9.43 -4.15
N SER A 262 -3.18 -9.42 -3.32
CA SER A 262 -3.24 -10.23 -2.09
C SER A 262 -4.67 -10.51 -1.66
N ASP A 263 -4.86 -11.53 -0.85
CA ASP A 263 -6.17 -11.93 -0.32
C ASP A 263 -6.77 -10.91 0.67
N ASN A 264 -5.95 -10.08 1.28
CA ASN A 264 -6.38 -8.88 1.98
C ASN A 264 -5.26 -7.82 1.93
N PHE A 265 -5.59 -6.57 2.25
CA PHE A 265 -4.62 -5.48 2.22
C PHE A 265 -3.56 -5.66 3.32
N GLY A 266 -2.29 -5.71 2.91
CA GLY A 266 -1.14 -5.77 3.83
C GLY A 266 -0.69 -7.19 4.21
N THR A 267 -1.35 -8.25 3.75
CA THR A 267 -0.85 -9.61 3.93
C THR A 267 -0.02 -10.05 2.73
N TYR A 268 1.27 -9.98 2.88
CA TYR A 268 2.21 -10.65 1.98
C TYR A 268 2.53 -12.02 2.57
N THR A 269 2.04 -13.09 1.98
CA THR A 269 2.49 -14.43 2.33
C THR A 269 3.86 -14.65 1.72
N ALA A 270 4.90 -14.76 2.55
CA ALA A 270 6.19 -15.24 2.10
C ALA A 270 6.18 -16.77 2.14
N GLU A 271 6.86 -17.41 1.20
CA GLU A 271 6.99 -18.88 1.14
C GLU A 271 7.70 -19.46 2.37
N ASN A 272 8.42 -18.63 3.14
CA ASN A 272 9.21 -19.03 4.30
C ASN A 272 8.53 -18.63 5.61
N MET A 273 8.30 -19.62 6.49
CA MET A 273 7.67 -19.45 7.80
C MET A 273 8.42 -18.44 8.70
N PHE A 274 9.76 -18.44 8.69
CA PHE A 274 10.55 -17.49 9.48
C PHE A 274 10.35 -16.05 9.02
N ILE A 275 10.31 -15.83 7.70
CA ILE A 275 10.08 -14.51 7.10
C ILE A 275 8.66 -14.05 7.43
N ASN A 276 7.66 -14.94 7.38
CA ASN A 276 6.29 -14.62 7.76
C ASN A 276 6.19 -14.23 9.23
N THR A 277 6.79 -15.00 10.13
CA THR A 277 6.79 -14.69 11.57
C THR A 277 7.48 -13.35 11.85
N ALA A 278 8.63 -13.09 11.23
CA ALA A 278 9.34 -11.82 11.37
C ALA A 278 8.50 -10.64 10.87
N LYS A 279 7.82 -10.79 9.73
CA LYS A 279 6.90 -9.76 9.20
C LYS A 279 5.71 -9.52 10.12
N GLN A 280 5.10 -10.58 10.66
CA GLN A 280 3.99 -10.46 11.60
C GLN A 280 4.39 -9.74 12.89
N LEU A 281 5.56 -10.06 13.44
CA LEU A 281 6.10 -9.37 14.60
C LEU A 281 6.39 -7.90 14.30
N PHE A 282 7.01 -7.60 13.16
CA PHE A 282 7.25 -6.23 12.70
C PHE A 282 5.94 -5.45 12.55
N ASP A 283 4.94 -6.03 11.88
CA ASP A 283 3.62 -5.42 11.70
C ASP A 283 2.95 -5.16 13.05
N SER A 284 3.01 -6.12 13.98
CA SER A 284 2.42 -5.96 15.32
C SER A 284 3.05 -4.81 16.10
N GLN A 285 4.39 -4.68 16.05
CA GLN A 285 5.09 -3.57 16.69
C GLN A 285 4.77 -2.23 16.03
N THR A 286 4.73 -2.22 14.69
CA THR A 286 4.41 -1.01 13.94
C THR A 286 3.00 -0.53 14.24
N ARG A 287 2.02 -1.44 14.37
CA ARG A 287 0.65 -1.14 14.78
C ARG A 287 0.60 -0.56 16.20
N LEU A 288 1.32 -1.17 17.15
CA LEU A 288 1.40 -0.66 18.51
C LEU A 288 1.96 0.77 18.56
N PHE A 289 3.07 1.03 17.85
CA PHE A 289 3.63 2.38 17.78
C PHE A 289 2.70 3.38 17.09
N ALA A 290 1.99 2.97 16.04
CA ALA A 290 1.00 3.80 15.38
C ALA A 290 -0.11 4.21 16.38
N GLN A 291 -0.64 3.27 17.15
CA GLN A 291 -1.66 3.55 18.18
C GLN A 291 -1.15 4.51 19.26
N LEU A 292 0.08 4.32 19.73
CA LEU A 292 0.70 5.18 20.72
C LEU A 292 0.93 6.61 20.21
N LEU A 293 1.37 6.75 18.95
CA LEU A 293 1.68 8.04 18.34
C LEU A 293 0.43 8.83 17.94
N THR A 294 -0.58 8.15 17.39
CA THR A 294 -1.80 8.81 16.91
C THR A 294 -2.88 8.91 17.97
N ARG A 295 -2.79 8.11 19.04
CA ARG A 295 -3.82 7.93 20.07
C ARG A 295 -5.17 7.46 19.49
N GLU A 296 -5.17 6.95 18.28
CA GLU A 296 -6.34 6.35 17.64
C GLU A 296 -6.31 4.83 17.84
N PRO A 297 -7.45 4.19 18.13
CA PRO A 297 -7.53 2.74 18.11
C PRO A 297 -7.18 2.24 16.71
N ILE A 298 -6.46 1.12 16.62
CA ILE A 298 -6.18 0.49 15.35
C ILE A 298 -7.34 -0.44 15.01
N ALA A 299 -7.92 -0.24 13.85
CA ALA A 299 -8.96 -1.11 13.31
C ALA A 299 -8.48 -2.56 13.16
N ASP A 300 -9.39 -3.49 13.23
CA ASP A 300 -9.13 -4.89 12.96
C ASP A 300 -8.55 -5.08 11.55
N ARG A 301 -7.85 -6.19 11.34
CA ARG A 301 -7.34 -6.49 10.01
C ARG A 301 -8.52 -6.69 9.06
N PRO A 302 -8.45 -6.17 7.82
CA PRO A 302 -9.47 -6.41 6.82
C PRO A 302 -9.72 -7.91 6.64
N GLN A 303 -10.96 -8.26 6.37
CA GLN A 303 -11.33 -9.64 6.09
C GLN A 303 -10.62 -10.16 4.83
N SER A 304 -10.35 -11.45 4.79
CA SER A 304 -9.87 -12.13 3.58
C SER A 304 -10.96 -12.07 2.50
N PHE A 305 -10.58 -11.77 1.27
CA PHE A 305 -11.53 -11.75 0.15
C PHE A 305 -12.17 -13.12 -0.10
N ARG A 306 -11.49 -14.21 0.28
CA ARG A 306 -12.07 -15.56 0.28
C ARG A 306 -13.30 -15.67 1.18
N GLN A 307 -13.36 -14.87 2.24
CA GLN A 307 -14.53 -14.80 3.12
C GLN A 307 -15.61 -13.87 2.56
N VAL A 308 -15.22 -12.86 1.80
CA VAL A 308 -16.13 -11.87 1.22
C VAL A 308 -16.82 -12.38 -0.05
N PHE A 309 -16.07 -13.01 -0.97
CA PHE A 309 -16.60 -13.46 -2.25
C PHE A 309 -17.84 -14.36 -2.15
N PRO A 310 -17.92 -15.36 -1.25
CA PRO A 310 -19.13 -16.18 -1.12
C PRO A 310 -20.37 -15.39 -0.67
N LEU A 311 -20.19 -14.19 -0.10
CA LEU A 311 -21.29 -13.32 0.33
C LEU A 311 -21.78 -12.40 -0.78
N ILE A 312 -21.03 -12.29 -1.88
CA ILE A 312 -21.41 -11.48 -3.04
C ILE A 312 -22.21 -12.34 -4.02
N ALA A 313 -23.54 -12.26 -3.90
CA ALA A 313 -24.44 -13.10 -4.69
C ALA A 313 -24.98 -12.44 -5.95
N ARG A 314 -24.98 -11.11 -6.06
CA ARG A 314 -25.65 -10.35 -7.12
C ARG A 314 -24.73 -9.51 -7.99
N ALA A 315 -23.68 -8.91 -7.41
CA ALA A 315 -22.80 -8.05 -8.17
C ALA A 315 -22.00 -8.84 -9.22
N ARG A 316 -21.93 -8.31 -10.44
CA ARG A 316 -21.05 -8.84 -11.50
C ARG A 316 -19.64 -8.32 -11.27
N ILE A 317 -18.65 -9.19 -11.21
CA ILE A 317 -17.27 -8.83 -10.93
C ILE A 317 -16.37 -9.29 -12.07
N GLN A 318 -15.63 -8.34 -12.67
CA GLN A 318 -14.51 -8.63 -13.54
C GLN A 318 -13.22 -8.41 -12.76
N LEU A 319 -12.46 -9.46 -12.50
CA LEU A 319 -11.10 -9.38 -12.02
C LEU A 319 -10.16 -9.27 -13.23
N VAL A 320 -9.22 -8.32 -13.17
CA VAL A 320 -8.15 -8.17 -14.15
C VAL A 320 -6.82 -8.33 -13.43
N ALA A 321 -5.95 -9.18 -13.97
CA ALA A 321 -4.67 -9.46 -13.37
C ALA A 321 -3.52 -9.40 -14.41
N SER A 322 -2.38 -8.95 -13.94
CA SER A 322 -1.15 -8.82 -14.70
C SER A 322 -0.37 -10.13 -14.71
N GLY A 323 -0.05 -10.67 -15.89
CA GLY A 323 0.59 -11.98 -16.03
C GLY A 323 2.05 -12.01 -15.60
N LEU A 324 2.78 -10.90 -15.74
CA LEU A 324 4.18 -10.77 -15.31
C LEU A 324 4.35 -10.51 -13.81
N ASP A 325 3.32 -10.01 -13.12
CA ASP A 325 3.33 -9.92 -11.66
C ASP A 325 2.91 -11.27 -11.06
N LYS A 326 3.88 -12.08 -10.69
CA LYS A 326 3.67 -13.44 -10.17
C LYS A 326 2.73 -13.48 -8.95
N GLN A 327 2.82 -12.49 -8.07
CA GLN A 327 2.00 -12.45 -6.86
C GLN A 327 0.54 -12.10 -7.20
N GLU A 328 0.34 -11.09 -8.06
CA GLU A 328 -0.98 -10.69 -8.52
C GLU A 328 -1.66 -11.83 -9.27
N ARG A 329 -0.95 -12.43 -10.21
CA ARG A 329 -1.42 -13.58 -10.97
C ARG A 329 -1.83 -14.74 -10.05
N ALA A 330 -0.94 -15.21 -9.18
CA ALA A 330 -1.22 -16.31 -8.27
C ALA A 330 -2.39 -16.01 -7.31
N THR A 331 -2.51 -14.77 -6.84
CA THR A 331 -3.63 -14.35 -6.00
C THR A 331 -4.96 -14.47 -6.74
N ASN A 332 -5.03 -13.94 -7.97
CA ASN A 332 -6.27 -13.96 -8.75
C ASN A 332 -6.60 -15.38 -9.29
N GLU A 333 -5.60 -16.18 -9.65
CA GLU A 333 -5.81 -17.59 -9.98
C GLU A 333 -6.39 -18.37 -8.78
N ASN A 334 -5.94 -18.11 -7.55
CA ASN A 334 -6.52 -18.70 -6.35
C ASN A 334 -7.97 -18.28 -6.10
N PHE A 335 -8.40 -17.15 -6.61
CA PHE A 335 -9.80 -16.72 -6.52
C PHE A 335 -10.71 -17.45 -7.51
N THR A 336 -10.16 -18.15 -8.51
CA THR A 336 -10.96 -18.90 -9.49
C THR A 336 -11.87 -19.95 -8.86
N SER A 337 -11.52 -20.47 -7.68
CA SER A 337 -12.38 -21.39 -6.93
C SER A 337 -13.69 -20.76 -6.44
N TYR A 338 -13.76 -19.43 -6.41
CA TYR A 338 -14.95 -18.67 -6.06
C TYR A 338 -15.64 -18.08 -7.29
N LEU A 339 -15.09 -18.31 -8.51
CA LEU A 339 -15.70 -17.85 -9.73
C LEU A 339 -17.04 -18.57 -9.92
N SER A 340 -18.04 -17.76 -10.19
CA SER A 340 -19.41 -18.16 -10.51
C SER A 340 -19.82 -17.49 -11.80
N ASP A 341 -21.07 -17.65 -12.21
CA ASP A 341 -21.63 -16.89 -13.33
C ASP A 341 -21.60 -15.37 -13.11
N THR A 342 -21.34 -14.93 -11.87
CA THR A 342 -21.27 -13.51 -11.49
C THR A 342 -19.86 -12.95 -11.46
N MET A 343 -18.82 -13.79 -11.54
CA MET A 343 -17.42 -13.37 -11.43
C MET A 343 -16.59 -13.97 -12.57
N ALA A 344 -15.75 -13.16 -13.20
CA ALA A 344 -14.81 -13.58 -14.24
C ALA A 344 -13.39 -13.07 -13.96
N LEU A 345 -12.38 -13.84 -14.39
CA LEU A 345 -10.99 -13.44 -14.33
C LEU A 345 -10.44 -13.27 -15.75
N TRP A 346 -9.74 -12.16 -15.98
CA TRP A 346 -8.93 -11.92 -17.18
C TRP A 346 -7.48 -11.67 -16.79
N ILE A 347 -6.58 -12.53 -17.25
CA ILE A 347 -5.14 -12.37 -17.07
C ILE A 347 -4.56 -11.82 -18.36
N ILE A 348 -3.82 -10.70 -18.27
CA ILE A 348 -3.11 -10.08 -19.40
C ILE A 348 -1.66 -10.58 -19.37
N PRO A 349 -1.24 -11.49 -20.27
CA PRO A 349 -0.02 -12.28 -20.10
C PRO A 349 1.26 -11.45 -19.98
N ASN A 350 1.37 -10.37 -20.74
CA ASN A 350 2.59 -9.56 -20.85
C ASN A 350 2.56 -8.27 -20.03
N ALA A 351 1.50 -8.05 -19.24
CA ALA A 351 1.36 -6.86 -18.42
C ALA A 351 2.07 -6.99 -17.07
N TRP A 352 2.69 -5.91 -16.63
CA TRP A 352 3.08 -5.68 -15.23
C TRP A 352 1.89 -5.13 -14.43
N HIS A 353 2.03 -5.02 -13.12
CA HIS A 353 0.99 -4.52 -12.22
C HIS A 353 0.24 -3.31 -12.78
N ILE A 354 -1.07 -3.47 -13.01
CA ILE A 354 -1.94 -2.48 -13.66
C ILE A 354 -1.47 -2.00 -15.06
N GLY A 355 -0.58 -2.74 -15.70
CA GLY A 355 -0.01 -2.41 -17.02
C GLY A 355 -0.94 -2.73 -18.19
N GLY A 356 -2.01 -3.49 -17.97
CA GLY A 356 -2.90 -3.94 -19.03
C GLY A 356 -3.48 -2.82 -19.90
N ARG A 357 -3.70 -1.64 -19.30
CA ARG A 357 -4.12 -0.43 -20.02
C ARG A 357 -3.12 0.07 -21.07
N PHE A 358 -1.86 -0.35 -20.99
CA PHE A 358 -0.81 -0.03 -21.97
C PHE A 358 -0.55 -1.20 -22.92
N ASP A 359 -0.43 -2.42 -22.35
CA ASP A 359 0.00 -3.61 -23.09
C ASP A 359 -1.13 -4.24 -23.92
N ALA A 360 -2.38 -3.99 -23.56
CA ALA A 360 -3.57 -4.52 -24.23
C ALA A 360 -4.67 -3.45 -24.34
N ALA A 361 -4.33 -2.20 -24.63
CA ALA A 361 -5.23 -1.05 -24.53
C ALA A 361 -6.55 -1.23 -25.32
N GLU A 362 -6.48 -1.70 -26.57
CA GLU A 362 -7.65 -1.89 -27.42
C GLU A 362 -8.56 -3.01 -26.90
N GLU A 363 -7.99 -4.16 -26.54
CA GLU A 363 -8.77 -5.27 -25.95
C GLU A 363 -9.37 -4.85 -24.62
N TYR A 364 -8.63 -4.05 -23.82
CA TYR A 364 -9.07 -3.54 -22.54
C TYR A 364 -10.31 -2.64 -22.72
N GLU A 365 -10.26 -1.71 -23.68
CA GLU A 365 -11.37 -0.84 -24.02
C GLU A 365 -12.61 -1.66 -24.46
N GLN A 366 -12.44 -2.60 -25.39
CA GLN A 366 -13.54 -3.45 -25.89
C GLN A 366 -14.18 -4.28 -24.78
N ARG A 367 -13.38 -4.89 -23.92
CA ARG A 367 -13.88 -5.69 -22.78
C ARG A 367 -14.63 -4.83 -21.76
N MET A 368 -14.11 -3.64 -21.46
CA MET A 368 -14.73 -2.73 -20.50
C MET A 368 -16.08 -2.20 -21.02
N ILE A 369 -16.14 -1.79 -22.29
CA ILE A 369 -17.38 -1.36 -22.95
C ILE A 369 -18.42 -2.49 -22.92
N LYS A 370 -18.01 -3.71 -23.30
CA LYS A 370 -18.88 -4.88 -23.29
C LYS A 370 -19.41 -5.17 -21.87
N PHE A 371 -18.52 -5.15 -20.88
CA PHE A 371 -18.85 -5.47 -19.49
C PHE A 371 -19.88 -4.50 -18.92
N PHE A 372 -19.61 -3.21 -18.96
CA PHE A 372 -20.55 -2.21 -18.44
C PHE A 372 -21.80 -2.08 -19.31
N GLY A 373 -21.70 -2.25 -20.64
CA GLY A 373 -22.86 -2.25 -21.53
C GLY A 373 -23.81 -3.42 -21.31
N THR A 374 -23.28 -4.55 -20.79
CA THR A 374 -24.10 -5.74 -20.52
C THR A 374 -24.71 -5.72 -19.12
N TYR A 375 -23.98 -5.24 -18.11
CA TYR A 375 -24.34 -5.46 -16.71
C TYR A 375 -24.73 -4.19 -15.94
N LEU A 376 -24.43 -3.00 -16.47
CA LEU A 376 -24.87 -1.72 -15.93
C LEU A 376 -25.97 -1.11 -16.80
#